data_ffac6a32229cde110bc0faad9ab2c0d7
#
_entry.id   ffac6a32229cde110bc0faad9ab2c0d7
#
_cell.length_a   1.000
_cell.length_b   1.000
_cell.length_c   1.000
_cell.angle_alpha   90.00
_cell.angle_beta   90.00
_cell.angle_gamma   90.00
#
_symmetry.space_group_name_H-M   'P 1'
#
loop_
_entity.id
_entity.type
_entity.pdbx_description
1 polymer ?
#
loop_
_entity_poly.entity_id
_entity_poly.type
_entity_poly.pdbx_seq_one_letter_code
_entity_poly.pdbx_strand_id
1 'polypeptide(L)'
;MVPALTLSVEPLAHRHHHPARRGSSGFRRSLNRAVTSRARVTMLSRQDPGADGAAGTPLFLGIDFGTSGARYALIDRQGAIHSEGKRAYAPVGDAAGWASSWRAALFQLLGDIPPAHRPSISSISIDGTSATTLIVDSETGELLAGPFLYNESFPDALPAVESIAPANHTVCSASSTLCKLVSWWNTAGSDGTGSGSAAVLMHQSDWLLWLLHGQYGVSDYNNALKVGYDPEADAYPSWLMAQPYSRMLPSVMAPGAPIAAVRDDVLSQYGLSKECVVCTGTTDSIAAFLAARTAGPGRAVTSLGSTLAVKLVSEARVDDARFGVYSHRLDDAWLVGGASNTGGAVLRQLFTDDQLVVLSRDIDPAAASPLDYYPLPRKGERFPVSDPDMAPRLQPRPESDAEYLHGILESIARIEAKGYSLLRELGATAVEEVFTAGGGAQNEKWTTIRERVLGVPVRKAEQTEAAYGAALLALKGADRRVGAIAS
;
A
#
# COMPACT_ATOMS: atom_id res chain seq x y z
N MET A 1 25.29 5.22 -34.56
CA MET A 1 26.35 4.26 -34.14
C MET A 1 27.18 4.91 -33.05
N VAL A 2 26.91 4.61 -31.81
CA VAL A 2 27.78 4.90 -30.66
C VAL A 2 27.58 3.73 -29.70
N PRO A 3 28.60 3.06 -29.18
CA PRO A 3 28.49 1.78 -28.50
C PRO A 3 28.10 1.93 -27.02
N ALA A 4 27.33 0.97 -26.57
CA ALA A 4 26.94 0.77 -25.18
C ALA A 4 28.17 0.35 -24.33
N LEU A 5 28.35 1.02 -23.18
CA LEU A 5 29.28 0.60 -22.14
C LEU A 5 28.51 -0.19 -21.09
N THR A 6 28.74 -1.48 -21.07
CA THR A 6 28.36 -2.41 -19.99
C THR A 6 29.35 -2.27 -18.84
N LEU A 7 28.88 -1.90 -17.67
CA LEU A 7 29.61 -1.99 -16.39
C LEU A 7 29.10 -3.19 -15.60
N SER A 8 29.91 -4.24 -15.57
CA SER A 8 29.78 -5.37 -14.66
C SER A 8 30.34 -4.98 -13.29
N VAL A 9 29.58 -5.27 -12.23
CA VAL A 9 30.01 -5.15 -10.84
C VAL A 9 30.20 -6.56 -10.28
N GLU A 10 31.46 -6.91 -10.00
CA GLU A 10 31.81 -8.12 -9.25
C GLU A 10 31.68 -7.91 -7.75
N PRO A 11 31.36 -8.95 -6.95
CA PRO A 11 31.26 -8.85 -5.52
C PRO A 11 32.62 -9.09 -4.84
N LEU A 12 33.00 -8.17 -3.96
CA LEU A 12 34.17 -8.29 -3.08
C LEU A 12 33.87 -9.26 -1.92
N ALA A 13 34.60 -10.35 -1.90
CA ALA A 13 34.65 -11.30 -0.79
C ALA A 13 35.60 -10.78 0.32
N HIS A 14 35.13 -10.61 1.55
CA HIS A 14 35.96 -10.39 2.71
C HIS A 14 36.27 -11.72 3.41
N ARG A 15 37.57 -12.02 3.49
CA ARG A 15 38.15 -13.13 4.25
C ARG A 15 38.26 -12.76 5.72
N HIS A 16 37.86 -13.70 6.56
CA HIS A 16 38.12 -13.73 8.01
C HIS A 16 39.61 -14.01 8.31
N HIS A 17 40.18 -13.27 9.27
CA HIS A 17 41.33 -13.70 10.02
C HIS A 17 41.06 -13.51 11.52
N HIS A 18 41.05 -14.63 12.24
CA HIS A 18 41.25 -14.68 13.70
C HIS A 18 42.75 -14.62 13.99
N PRO A 19 43.15 -14.11 15.21
CA PRO A 19 43.85 -15.03 16.13
C PRO A 19 43.35 -14.95 17.56
N ALA A 20 43.45 -16.10 18.21
CA ALA A 20 43.25 -16.34 19.61
C ALA A 20 44.48 -15.98 20.47
N ARG A 21 44.27 -15.62 21.76
CA ARG A 21 44.99 -16.08 22.97
C ARG A 21 44.42 -15.36 24.20
N ARG A 22 43.88 -16.16 25.12
CA ARG A 22 44.24 -16.58 26.51
C ARG A 22 44.73 -15.47 27.45
N GLY A 23 44.09 -15.44 28.65
CA GLY A 23 44.66 -14.85 29.88
C GLY A 23 43.61 -14.59 30.95
N SER A 24 43.65 -15.39 31.93
CA SER A 24 43.00 -15.70 33.18
C SER A 24 42.85 -14.58 34.22
N SER A 25 41.86 -14.84 35.09
CA SER A 25 41.79 -14.61 36.55
C SER A 25 41.13 -13.34 37.09
N GLY A 26 40.18 -13.58 38.03
CA GLY A 26 40.06 -12.76 39.22
C GLY A 26 38.66 -12.29 39.61
N PHE A 27 37.94 -13.14 40.32
CA PHE A 27 37.07 -12.86 41.48
C PHE A 27 36.72 -11.39 41.81
N ARG A 28 35.44 -11.02 41.84
CA ARG A 28 34.71 -10.61 43.08
C ARG A 28 33.22 -10.41 42.83
N ARG A 29 32.47 -11.03 43.74
CA ARG A 29 31.02 -10.86 43.94
C ARG A 29 30.72 -9.45 44.42
N SER A 30 29.67 -8.84 43.86
CA SER A 30 28.92 -7.81 44.57
C SER A 30 27.43 -8.01 44.26
N LEU A 31 26.69 -8.28 45.33
CA LEU A 31 25.25 -8.32 45.40
C LEU A 31 24.69 -6.90 45.20
N ASN A 32 23.76 -6.69 44.29
CA ASN A 32 22.84 -5.57 44.41
C ASN A 32 21.41 -5.97 44.06
N ARG A 33 20.57 -5.64 44.98
CA ARG A 33 19.16 -5.77 45.15
C ARG A 33 18.33 -5.46 43.86
N ALA A 34 17.50 -6.41 43.51
CA ALA A 34 16.36 -6.19 42.62
C ALA A 34 15.28 -5.37 43.36
N VAL A 35 14.96 -4.21 42.77
CA VAL A 35 13.77 -3.45 43.17
C VAL A 35 12.65 -3.91 42.22
N THR A 36 11.75 -4.75 42.71
CA THR A 36 10.52 -5.15 42.05
C THR A 36 9.48 -4.04 42.23
N SER A 37 9.26 -3.25 41.19
CA SER A 37 8.09 -2.39 41.08
C SER A 37 6.87 -3.25 40.63
N ARG A 38 6.00 -3.59 41.58
CA ARG A 38 4.71 -4.18 41.30
C ARG A 38 3.74 -3.10 40.79
N ALA A 39 3.47 -3.07 39.50
CA ALA A 39 2.31 -2.37 38.96
C ALA A 39 1.04 -3.10 39.41
N ARG A 40 0.22 -2.42 40.21
CA ARG A 40 -1.13 -2.87 40.60
C ARG A 40 -2.04 -2.76 39.37
N VAL A 41 -2.39 -3.90 38.79
CA VAL A 41 -3.50 -4.00 37.85
C VAL A 41 -4.79 -4.00 38.68
N THR A 42 -5.56 -2.92 38.59
CA THR A 42 -6.90 -2.84 39.16
C THR A 42 -7.84 -3.61 38.24
N MET A 43 -8.20 -4.83 38.63
CA MET A 43 -9.31 -5.56 38.00
C MET A 43 -10.61 -4.86 38.34
N LEU A 44 -11.23 -4.21 37.37
CA LEU A 44 -12.62 -3.88 37.39
C LEU A 44 -13.41 -5.15 37.08
N SER A 45 -14.06 -5.71 38.08
CA SER A 45 -15.05 -6.80 37.96
C SER A 45 -16.19 -6.34 37.06
N ARG A 46 -16.24 -6.88 35.83
CA ARG A 46 -17.46 -6.83 35.03
C ARG A 46 -18.42 -7.91 35.52
N GLN A 47 -19.61 -7.49 35.86
CA GLN A 47 -20.76 -8.35 36.12
C GLN A 47 -21.09 -9.15 34.86
N ASP A 48 -21.24 -10.45 34.98
CA ASP A 48 -21.81 -11.34 33.97
C ASP A 48 -23.24 -10.92 33.62
N PRO A 49 -23.57 -10.67 32.33
CA PRO A 49 -24.93 -10.73 31.87
C PRO A 49 -25.22 -12.18 31.46
N GLY A 50 -26.37 -12.66 31.91
CA GLY A 50 -26.85 -14.03 31.79
C GLY A 50 -26.79 -14.63 30.40
N ALA A 51 -26.64 -15.94 30.39
CA ALA A 51 -26.62 -16.81 29.22
C ALA A 51 -27.98 -16.81 28.49
N ASP A 52 -28.08 -15.92 27.51
CA ASP A 52 -28.97 -16.07 26.37
C ASP A 52 -28.08 -15.99 25.12
N GLY A 53 -28.22 -16.94 24.17
CA GLY A 53 -27.37 -17.11 23.00
C GLY A 53 -27.32 -15.88 22.07
N ALA A 54 -26.64 -14.84 22.50
CA ALA A 54 -26.40 -13.64 21.71
C ALA A 54 -25.34 -13.99 20.68
N ALA A 55 -25.69 -13.96 19.39
CA ALA A 55 -24.75 -13.89 18.30
C ALA A 55 -23.73 -12.79 18.64
N GLY A 56 -22.44 -13.16 18.77
CA GLY A 56 -21.39 -12.21 19.15
C GLY A 56 -21.39 -10.99 18.21
N THR A 57 -20.95 -9.84 18.73
CA THR A 57 -20.84 -8.61 17.91
C THR A 57 -20.06 -8.91 16.63
N PRO A 58 -20.61 -8.58 15.44
CA PRO A 58 -19.96 -8.88 14.18
C PRO A 58 -18.59 -8.19 14.05
N LEU A 59 -17.59 -8.92 13.61
CA LEU A 59 -16.23 -8.45 13.37
C LEU A 59 -15.89 -8.50 11.88
N PHE A 60 -14.98 -7.66 11.45
CA PHE A 60 -14.61 -7.45 10.05
C PHE A 60 -13.10 -7.60 9.91
N LEU A 61 -12.66 -8.52 9.04
CA LEU A 61 -11.27 -8.88 8.86
C LEU A 61 -10.70 -8.23 7.61
N GLY A 62 -9.65 -7.43 7.78
CA GLY A 62 -8.80 -6.94 6.69
C GLY A 62 -7.44 -7.59 6.73
N ILE A 63 -6.89 -7.93 5.57
CA ILE A 63 -5.54 -8.47 5.44
C ILE A 63 -4.79 -7.71 4.36
N ASP A 64 -3.58 -7.23 4.68
CA ASP A 64 -2.65 -6.54 3.77
C ASP A 64 -1.52 -7.48 3.37
N PHE A 65 -1.31 -7.61 2.06
CA PHE A 65 -0.19 -8.33 1.48
C PHE A 65 0.80 -7.37 0.83
N GLY A 66 1.68 -6.83 1.67
CA GLY A 66 2.73 -5.90 1.22
C GLY A 66 3.95 -6.60 0.61
N THR A 67 5.04 -5.84 0.42
CA THR A 67 6.27 -6.32 -0.24
C THR A 67 7.05 -7.35 0.58
N SER A 68 7.10 -7.22 1.91
CA SER A 68 7.97 -8.02 2.79
C SER A 68 7.24 -8.97 3.73
N GLY A 69 5.92 -8.90 3.76
CA GLY A 69 5.10 -9.68 4.67
C GLY A 69 3.63 -9.30 4.59
N ALA A 70 2.81 -10.08 5.27
CA ALA A 70 1.38 -9.84 5.40
C ALA A 70 1.00 -9.51 6.84
N ARG A 71 -0.11 -8.78 7.01
CA ARG A 71 -0.66 -8.42 8.32
C ARG A 71 -2.17 -8.40 8.27
N TYR A 72 -2.82 -8.60 9.44
CA TYR A 72 -4.27 -8.46 9.54
C TYR A 72 -4.66 -7.45 10.61
N ALA A 73 -5.85 -6.87 10.44
CA ALA A 73 -6.59 -6.14 11.45
C ALA A 73 -8.02 -6.67 11.52
N LEU A 74 -8.49 -6.96 12.72
CA LEU A 74 -9.86 -7.39 13.02
C LEU A 74 -10.55 -6.28 13.79
N ILE A 75 -11.59 -5.67 13.20
CA ILE A 75 -12.28 -4.50 13.74
C ILE A 75 -13.76 -4.78 14.00
N ASP A 76 -14.38 -3.97 14.86
CA ASP A 76 -15.83 -3.89 15.00
C ASP A 76 -16.44 -2.79 14.11
N ARG A 77 -17.78 -2.59 14.21
CA ARG A 77 -18.49 -1.54 13.46
C ARG A 77 -18.03 -0.12 13.77
N GLN A 78 -17.48 0.12 14.93
CA GLN A 78 -16.97 1.41 15.37
C GLN A 78 -15.54 1.64 14.86
N GLY A 79 -14.89 0.58 14.35
CA GLY A 79 -13.52 0.58 13.90
C GLY A 79 -12.51 0.34 15.03
N ALA A 80 -12.98 -0.11 16.21
CA ALA A 80 -12.05 -0.53 17.26
C ALA A 80 -11.38 -1.85 16.90
N ILE A 81 -10.06 -1.93 17.09
CA ILE A 81 -9.27 -3.13 16.80
C ILE A 81 -9.40 -4.12 17.94
N HIS A 82 -9.88 -5.33 17.65
CA HIS A 82 -10.00 -6.44 18.58
C HIS A 82 -8.80 -7.39 18.53
N SER A 83 -8.17 -7.51 17.37
CA SER A 83 -6.96 -8.31 17.17
C SER A 83 -6.19 -7.83 15.95
N GLU A 84 -4.88 -7.95 15.98
CA GLU A 84 -3.99 -7.70 14.86
C GLU A 84 -2.82 -8.67 14.88
N GLY A 85 -2.19 -8.90 13.74
CA GLY A 85 -1.03 -9.77 13.64
C GLY A 85 -0.30 -9.59 12.33
N LYS A 86 0.94 -10.10 12.28
CA LYS A 86 1.80 -9.98 11.11
C LYS A 86 2.64 -11.23 10.89
N ARG A 87 2.94 -11.52 9.62
CA ARG A 87 3.85 -12.59 9.20
C ARG A 87 4.81 -12.06 8.15
N ALA A 88 6.11 -12.25 8.35
CA ALA A 88 7.10 -12.05 7.30
C ALA A 88 7.01 -13.20 6.30
N TYR A 89 7.30 -12.93 5.04
CA TYR A 89 7.41 -13.99 4.05
C TYR A 89 8.67 -14.83 4.29
N ALA A 90 8.56 -16.13 4.00
CA ALA A 90 9.74 -16.99 3.90
C ALA A 90 10.63 -16.51 2.73
N PRO A 91 11.97 -16.69 2.79
CA PRO A 91 12.84 -16.43 1.67
C PRO A 91 12.35 -17.19 0.42
N VAL A 92 12.23 -16.47 -0.69
CA VAL A 92 11.72 -17.01 -1.96
C VAL A 92 12.87 -17.11 -2.95
N GLY A 93 13.05 -18.29 -3.55
CA GLY A 93 14.14 -18.57 -4.50
C GLY A 93 13.77 -18.28 -5.96
N ASP A 94 12.48 -18.33 -6.30
CA ASP A 94 11.94 -18.12 -7.65
C ASP A 94 10.55 -17.47 -7.64
N ALA A 95 10.03 -17.18 -8.83
CA ALA A 95 8.72 -16.54 -8.95
C ALA A 95 7.58 -17.40 -8.38
N ALA A 96 7.58 -18.71 -8.63
CA ALA A 96 6.51 -19.61 -8.15
C ALA A 96 6.50 -19.73 -6.62
N GLY A 97 7.65 -19.59 -5.97
CA GLY A 97 7.78 -19.57 -4.51
C GLY A 97 7.00 -18.46 -3.85
N TRP A 98 6.79 -17.31 -4.53
CA TRP A 98 5.98 -16.22 -4.01
C TRP A 98 4.53 -16.64 -3.76
N ALA A 99 3.88 -17.30 -4.71
CA ALA A 99 2.51 -17.77 -4.54
C ALA A 99 2.37 -18.72 -3.35
N SER A 100 3.31 -19.67 -3.21
CA SER A 100 3.36 -20.58 -2.07
C SER A 100 3.55 -19.86 -0.74
N SER A 101 4.44 -18.85 -0.70
CA SER A 101 4.72 -18.05 0.48
C SER A 101 3.51 -17.19 0.89
N TRP A 102 2.82 -16.57 -0.07
CA TRP A 102 1.59 -15.81 0.19
C TRP A 102 0.47 -16.70 0.71
N ARG A 103 0.26 -17.86 0.07
CA ARG A 103 -0.73 -18.86 0.52
C ARG A 103 -0.45 -19.28 1.96
N ALA A 104 0.80 -19.59 2.28
CA ALA A 104 1.20 -19.98 3.63
C ALA A 104 0.95 -18.84 4.63
N ALA A 105 1.31 -17.61 4.29
CA ALA A 105 1.09 -16.43 5.14
C ALA A 105 -0.40 -16.19 5.40
N LEU A 106 -1.27 -16.28 4.36
CA LEU A 106 -2.72 -16.13 4.49
C LEU A 106 -3.30 -17.10 5.52
N PHE A 107 -3.02 -18.37 5.35
CA PHE A 107 -3.58 -19.39 6.22
C PHE A 107 -2.98 -19.42 7.64
N GLN A 108 -1.71 -19.00 7.77
CA GLN A 108 -1.10 -18.77 9.09
C GLN A 108 -1.75 -17.58 9.80
N LEU A 109 -2.00 -16.46 9.11
CA LEU A 109 -2.67 -15.30 9.70
C LEU A 109 -4.08 -15.64 10.18
N LEU A 110 -4.85 -16.40 9.39
CA LEU A 110 -6.16 -16.91 9.83
C LEU A 110 -6.05 -17.78 11.09
N GLY A 111 -5.01 -18.60 11.17
CA GLY A 111 -4.68 -19.41 12.34
C GLY A 111 -4.24 -18.62 13.56
N ASP A 112 -3.68 -17.42 13.39
CA ASP A 112 -3.24 -16.53 14.47
C ASP A 112 -4.38 -15.75 15.13
N ILE A 113 -5.51 -15.58 14.43
CA ILE A 113 -6.68 -14.91 15.01
C ILE A 113 -7.16 -15.70 16.23
N PRO A 114 -7.36 -15.07 17.39
CA PRO A 114 -7.84 -15.76 18.59
C PRO A 114 -9.12 -16.58 18.31
N PRO A 115 -9.19 -17.85 18.71
CA PRO A 115 -10.35 -18.71 18.43
C PRO A 115 -11.70 -18.11 18.86
N ALA A 116 -11.72 -17.33 19.95
CA ALA A 116 -12.92 -16.68 20.45
C ALA A 116 -13.51 -15.63 19.49
N HIS A 117 -12.72 -15.05 18.59
CA HIS A 117 -13.17 -14.03 17.64
C HIS A 117 -13.64 -14.62 16.31
N ARG A 118 -13.11 -15.78 15.91
CA ARG A 118 -13.35 -16.37 14.58
C ARG A 118 -14.82 -16.58 14.23
N PRO A 119 -15.69 -17.08 15.15
CA PRO A 119 -17.12 -17.26 14.84
C PRO A 119 -17.86 -15.96 14.62
N SER A 120 -17.32 -14.82 15.07
CA SER A 120 -17.91 -13.49 14.92
C SER A 120 -17.47 -12.78 13.65
N ILE A 121 -16.53 -13.35 12.86
CA ILE A 121 -16.07 -12.74 11.60
C ILE A 121 -17.18 -12.84 10.57
N SER A 122 -17.73 -11.67 10.21
CA SER A 122 -18.86 -11.55 9.27
C SER A 122 -18.42 -11.34 7.82
N SER A 123 -17.24 -10.73 7.62
CA SER A 123 -16.70 -10.51 6.28
C SER A 123 -15.18 -10.38 6.30
N ILE A 124 -14.57 -10.65 5.14
CA ILE A 124 -13.12 -10.62 4.90
C ILE A 124 -12.86 -9.81 3.63
N SER A 125 -11.84 -8.95 3.64
CA SER A 125 -11.29 -8.31 2.45
C SER A 125 -9.76 -8.32 2.50
N ILE A 126 -9.10 -8.36 1.34
CA ILE A 126 -7.64 -8.46 1.23
C ILE A 126 -7.15 -7.40 0.26
N ASP A 127 -6.15 -6.63 0.65
CA ASP A 127 -5.42 -5.78 -0.28
C ASP A 127 -4.06 -6.39 -0.66
N GLY A 128 -3.49 -5.88 -1.74
CA GLY A 128 -2.20 -6.35 -2.24
C GLY A 128 -1.44 -5.28 -3.01
N THR A 129 -0.21 -5.59 -3.38
CA THR A 129 0.63 -4.66 -4.15
C THR A 129 0.07 -4.43 -5.56
N SER A 130 -0.05 -3.14 -5.92
CA SER A 130 -0.63 -2.73 -7.20
C SER A 130 0.17 -3.29 -8.39
N ALA A 131 -0.52 -3.87 -9.38
CA ALA A 131 0.05 -4.51 -10.57
C ALA A 131 0.91 -5.76 -10.30
N THR A 132 0.86 -6.35 -9.13
CA THR A 132 1.35 -7.73 -8.93
C THR A 132 0.30 -8.69 -9.44
N THR A 133 0.67 -9.59 -10.37
CA THR A 133 -0.28 -10.39 -11.15
C THR A 133 0.17 -11.82 -11.36
N LEU A 134 -0.80 -12.69 -11.57
CA LEU A 134 -0.63 -14.11 -11.87
C LEU A 134 -1.53 -14.49 -13.05
N ILE A 135 -1.13 -15.51 -13.81
CA ILE A 135 -1.99 -16.18 -14.78
C ILE A 135 -2.28 -17.57 -14.24
N VAL A 136 -3.55 -17.91 -14.10
CA VAL A 136 -4.02 -19.14 -13.46
C VAL A 136 -4.94 -19.87 -14.42
N ASP A 137 -4.87 -21.18 -14.41
CA ASP A 137 -5.83 -22.04 -15.09
C ASP A 137 -7.10 -22.16 -14.24
N SER A 138 -8.24 -21.73 -14.76
CA SER A 138 -9.51 -21.73 -14.02
C SER A 138 -10.17 -23.11 -13.89
N GLU A 139 -9.70 -24.13 -14.63
CA GLU A 139 -10.21 -25.49 -14.51
C GLU A 139 -9.43 -26.27 -13.44
N THR A 140 -8.12 -26.07 -13.36
CA THR A 140 -7.25 -26.81 -12.45
C THR A 140 -6.82 -26.02 -11.21
N GLY A 141 -6.82 -24.68 -11.28
CA GLY A 141 -6.27 -23.80 -10.26
C GLY A 141 -4.75 -23.71 -10.28
N GLU A 142 -4.10 -24.28 -11.28
CA GLU A 142 -2.65 -24.24 -11.41
C GLU A 142 -2.14 -22.88 -11.86
N LEU A 143 -0.96 -22.51 -11.37
CA LEU A 143 -0.28 -21.30 -11.78
C LEU A 143 0.37 -21.55 -13.16
N LEU A 144 -0.13 -20.87 -14.19
CA LEU A 144 0.43 -20.94 -15.54
C LEU A 144 1.62 -20.01 -15.70
N ALA A 145 1.61 -18.84 -15.04
CA ALA A 145 2.72 -17.87 -15.07
C ALA A 145 2.69 -16.88 -13.92
N GLY A 146 3.85 -16.30 -13.63
CA GLY A 146 4.05 -15.36 -12.51
C GLY A 146 4.33 -16.08 -11.19
N PRO A 147 4.14 -15.44 -10.03
CA PRO A 147 3.74 -14.04 -9.89
C PRO A 147 4.72 -13.07 -10.55
N PHE A 148 4.19 -12.11 -11.30
CA PHE A 148 4.91 -10.95 -11.80
C PHE A 148 4.76 -9.83 -10.79
N LEU A 149 5.83 -9.46 -10.11
CA LEU A 149 5.79 -8.49 -9.00
C LEU A 149 5.57 -7.06 -9.51
N TYR A 150 5.10 -6.18 -8.64
CA TYR A 150 4.78 -4.77 -8.94
C TYR A 150 5.96 -3.97 -9.54
N ASN A 151 7.20 -4.31 -9.17
CA ASN A 151 8.43 -3.64 -9.61
C ASN A 151 9.11 -4.33 -10.80
N GLU A 152 8.56 -5.43 -11.31
CA GLU A 152 9.05 -6.06 -12.53
C GLU A 152 8.59 -5.28 -13.76
N SER A 153 9.51 -5.16 -14.74
CA SER A 153 9.35 -4.34 -15.93
C SER A 153 9.43 -5.22 -17.17
N PHE A 154 8.53 -5.00 -18.12
CA PHE A 154 8.39 -5.75 -19.38
C PHE A 154 8.48 -4.78 -20.57
N PRO A 155 9.65 -4.18 -20.83
CA PRO A 155 9.82 -3.16 -21.85
C PRO A 155 9.55 -3.66 -23.27
N ASP A 156 9.76 -4.95 -23.54
CA ASP A 156 9.53 -5.55 -24.85
C ASP A 156 8.03 -5.62 -25.22
N ALA A 157 7.14 -5.64 -24.22
CA ALA A 157 5.70 -5.60 -24.45
C ALA A 157 5.14 -4.17 -24.58
N LEU A 158 5.87 -3.15 -24.13
CA LEU A 158 5.40 -1.77 -24.12
C LEU A 158 5.01 -1.22 -25.48
N PRO A 159 5.77 -1.40 -26.58
CA PRO A 159 5.39 -0.91 -27.91
C PRO A 159 4.05 -1.51 -28.38
N ALA A 160 3.75 -2.77 -28.07
CA ALA A 160 2.48 -3.40 -28.42
C ALA A 160 1.33 -2.78 -27.62
N VAL A 161 1.53 -2.48 -26.33
CA VAL A 161 0.51 -1.79 -25.51
C VAL A 161 0.28 -0.35 -26.00
N GLU A 162 1.34 0.40 -26.28
CA GLU A 162 1.24 1.79 -26.81
C GLU A 162 0.55 1.87 -28.17
N SER A 163 0.63 0.79 -28.98
CA SER A 163 -0.04 0.75 -30.28
C SER A 163 -1.57 0.62 -30.21
N ILE A 164 -2.11 0.14 -29.09
CA ILE A 164 -3.54 -0.08 -28.89
C ILE A 164 -4.19 0.88 -27.89
N ALA A 165 -3.46 1.31 -26.86
CA ALA A 165 -3.96 2.18 -25.82
C ALA A 165 -3.90 3.67 -26.24
N PRO A 166 -4.77 4.54 -25.68
CA PRO A 166 -4.63 5.99 -25.84
C PRO A 166 -3.27 6.47 -25.35
N ALA A 167 -2.72 7.49 -26.02
CA ALA A 167 -1.45 8.10 -25.62
C ALA A 167 -1.51 8.55 -24.14
N ASN A 168 -0.44 8.30 -23.41
CA ASN A 168 -0.30 8.64 -21.98
C ASN A 168 -1.30 7.93 -21.04
N HIS A 169 -1.95 6.86 -21.49
CA HIS A 169 -2.79 6.05 -20.62
C HIS A 169 -1.95 5.35 -19.54
N THR A 170 -2.54 5.10 -18.36
CA THR A 170 -1.84 4.46 -17.20
C THR A 170 -1.25 3.09 -17.51
N VAL A 171 -1.76 2.39 -18.53
CA VAL A 171 -1.21 1.11 -19.00
C VAL A 171 0.06 1.26 -19.82
N CYS A 172 0.38 2.44 -20.35
CA CYS A 172 1.59 2.74 -21.10
C CYS A 172 2.80 2.88 -20.18
N SER A 173 3.04 1.85 -19.39
CA SER A 173 4.18 1.68 -18.48
C SER A 173 4.64 0.25 -18.54
N ALA A 174 5.95 0.02 -18.69
CA ALA A 174 6.51 -1.31 -18.77
C ALA A 174 6.25 -2.19 -17.53
N SER A 175 5.87 -1.62 -16.39
CA SER A 175 5.48 -2.33 -15.17
C SER A 175 3.96 -2.49 -15.00
N SER A 176 3.16 -2.05 -15.98
CA SER A 176 1.69 -2.18 -15.91
C SER A 176 1.25 -3.64 -15.97
N THR A 177 0.07 -3.91 -15.42
CA THR A 177 -0.57 -5.23 -15.53
C THR A 177 -0.77 -5.63 -17.00
N LEU A 178 -1.13 -4.67 -17.87
CA LEU A 178 -1.33 -4.96 -19.29
C LEU A 178 -0.04 -5.36 -19.99
N CYS A 179 1.10 -4.71 -19.72
CA CYS A 179 2.39 -5.11 -20.28
C CYS A 179 2.79 -6.54 -19.83
N LYS A 180 2.51 -6.93 -18.60
CA LYS A 180 2.74 -8.28 -18.09
C LYS A 180 1.88 -9.31 -18.80
N LEU A 181 0.59 -9.02 -18.98
CA LEU A 181 -0.34 -9.87 -19.72
C LEU A 181 0.10 -10.03 -21.17
N VAL A 182 0.42 -8.94 -21.87
CA VAL A 182 0.86 -8.95 -23.29
C VAL A 182 2.17 -9.70 -23.44
N SER A 183 3.14 -9.51 -22.54
CA SER A 183 4.41 -10.23 -22.54
C SER A 183 4.20 -11.74 -22.43
N TRP A 184 3.38 -12.17 -21.48
CA TRP A 184 3.03 -13.58 -21.34
C TRP A 184 2.28 -14.11 -22.56
N TRP A 185 1.28 -13.39 -23.06
CA TRP A 185 0.50 -13.78 -24.23
C TRP A 185 1.38 -14.02 -25.47
N ASN A 186 2.33 -13.14 -25.71
CA ASN A 186 3.23 -13.23 -26.87
C ASN A 186 4.20 -14.42 -26.77
N THR A 187 4.56 -14.86 -25.58
CA THR A 187 5.44 -16.01 -25.35
C THR A 187 4.66 -17.32 -25.32
N ALA A 188 3.57 -17.41 -24.57
CA ALA A 188 2.76 -18.62 -24.43
C ALA A 188 1.86 -18.89 -25.65
N GLY A 189 1.40 -17.85 -26.34
CA GLY A 189 0.58 -17.95 -27.54
C GLY A 189 1.34 -18.46 -28.78
N SER A 190 2.67 -18.29 -28.84
CA SER A 190 3.51 -18.77 -29.94
C SER A 190 3.67 -20.30 -29.98
N ASP A 191 3.54 -20.96 -28.82
CA ASP A 191 3.75 -22.41 -28.68
C ASP A 191 2.44 -23.23 -28.73
N GLY A 192 1.29 -22.57 -28.88
CA GLY A 192 -0.02 -23.24 -28.95
C GLY A 192 -0.46 -23.96 -27.67
N THR A 193 0.41 -24.03 -26.65
CA THR A 193 0.16 -24.74 -25.40
C THR A 193 -0.39 -23.87 -24.27
N GLY A 194 -0.20 -22.54 -24.35
CA GLY A 194 -0.61 -21.61 -23.30
C GLY A 194 -1.89 -20.84 -23.55
N SER A 195 -2.51 -20.98 -24.73
CA SER A 195 -3.76 -20.30 -25.08
C SER A 195 -5.02 -21.10 -24.69
N GLY A 196 -4.89 -22.00 -23.69
CA GLY A 196 -6.04 -22.72 -23.14
C GLY A 196 -7.20 -21.77 -22.87
N SER A 197 -8.41 -22.18 -23.22
CA SER A 197 -9.65 -21.40 -23.00
C SER A 197 -9.87 -21.02 -21.53
N ALA A 198 -9.12 -21.66 -20.62
CA ALA A 198 -9.25 -21.59 -19.18
C ALA A 198 -8.27 -20.59 -18.47
N ALA A 199 -7.33 -19.96 -19.19
CA ALA A 199 -6.40 -19.02 -18.57
C ALA A 199 -7.11 -17.71 -18.13
N VAL A 200 -6.92 -17.31 -16.87
CA VAL A 200 -7.46 -16.07 -16.27
C VAL A 200 -6.35 -15.24 -15.65
N LEU A 201 -6.45 -13.92 -15.82
CA LEU A 201 -5.59 -12.93 -15.16
C LEU A 201 -6.14 -12.66 -13.76
N MET A 202 -5.28 -12.71 -12.74
CA MET A 202 -5.61 -12.35 -11.37
C MET A 202 -4.55 -11.41 -10.81
N HIS A 203 -4.97 -10.38 -10.06
CA HIS A 203 -4.04 -9.61 -9.24
C HIS A 203 -3.73 -10.39 -7.96
N GLN A 204 -2.72 -9.98 -7.23
CA GLN A 204 -2.31 -10.64 -5.97
C GLN A 204 -3.49 -10.75 -4.99
N SER A 205 -4.22 -9.66 -4.74
CA SER A 205 -5.40 -9.65 -3.87
C SER A 205 -6.51 -10.56 -4.40
N ASP A 206 -6.78 -10.56 -5.71
CA ASP A 206 -7.81 -11.40 -6.34
C ASP A 206 -7.52 -12.88 -6.14
N TRP A 207 -6.26 -13.29 -6.35
CA TRP A 207 -5.81 -14.66 -6.16
C TRP A 207 -5.91 -15.10 -4.69
N LEU A 208 -5.55 -14.23 -3.75
CA LEU A 208 -5.67 -14.51 -2.33
C LEU A 208 -7.12 -14.62 -1.88
N LEU A 209 -8.01 -13.75 -2.39
CA LEU A 209 -9.45 -13.83 -2.14
C LEU A 209 -10.05 -15.10 -2.75
N TRP A 210 -9.62 -15.48 -3.96
CA TRP A 210 -10.02 -16.73 -4.59
C TRP A 210 -9.73 -17.96 -3.72
N LEU A 211 -8.58 -18.00 -3.04
CA LEU A 211 -8.27 -19.09 -2.09
C LEU A 211 -9.33 -19.24 -0.99
N LEU A 212 -10.06 -18.16 -0.68
CA LEU A 212 -11.10 -18.13 0.35
C LEU A 212 -12.49 -18.45 -0.19
N HIS A 213 -12.86 -17.95 -1.41
CA HIS A 213 -14.22 -18.10 -1.96
C HIS A 213 -14.33 -19.01 -3.18
N GLY A 214 -13.24 -19.33 -3.86
CA GLY A 214 -13.20 -20.30 -4.95
C GLY A 214 -13.69 -19.81 -6.32
N GLN A 215 -14.11 -18.55 -6.49
CA GLN A 215 -14.55 -18.00 -7.79
C GLN A 215 -13.39 -17.33 -8.52
N TYR A 216 -13.15 -17.70 -9.78
CA TYR A 216 -12.13 -17.09 -10.61
C TYR A 216 -12.59 -15.79 -11.28
N GLY A 217 -11.61 -14.96 -11.65
CA GLY A 217 -11.84 -13.82 -12.52
C GLY A 217 -12.71 -12.70 -11.89
N VAL A 218 -12.57 -12.47 -10.60
CA VAL A 218 -13.18 -11.33 -9.91
C VAL A 218 -12.09 -10.40 -9.39
N SER A 219 -12.19 -9.11 -9.69
CA SER A 219 -11.27 -8.07 -9.27
C SER A 219 -12.01 -6.79 -8.85
N ASP A 220 -11.27 -5.80 -8.38
CA ASP A 220 -11.78 -4.47 -8.10
C ASP A 220 -11.24 -3.43 -9.10
N TYR A 221 -11.94 -2.27 -9.19
CA TYR A 221 -11.59 -1.26 -10.19
C TYR A 221 -10.24 -0.58 -9.95
N ASN A 222 -9.67 -0.61 -8.72
CA ASN A 222 -8.36 -0.03 -8.44
C ASN A 222 -7.21 -0.95 -8.88
N ASN A 223 -7.36 -2.26 -8.68
CA ASN A 223 -6.44 -3.25 -9.23
C ASN A 223 -6.55 -3.31 -10.76
N ALA A 224 -7.76 -3.32 -11.31
CA ALA A 224 -8.01 -3.42 -12.76
C ALA A 224 -7.59 -2.15 -13.55
N LEU A 225 -7.34 -1.01 -12.89
CA LEU A 225 -6.90 0.23 -13.54
C LEU A 225 -5.65 0.02 -14.41
N LYS A 226 -4.67 -0.75 -13.92
CA LYS A 226 -3.39 -0.97 -14.64
C LYS A 226 -3.45 -2.09 -15.68
N VAL A 227 -4.57 -2.78 -15.82
CA VAL A 227 -4.85 -3.64 -16.98
C VAL A 227 -5.68 -2.90 -18.03
N GLY A 228 -6.20 -1.72 -17.69
CA GLY A 228 -6.89 -0.86 -18.63
C GLY A 228 -8.41 -0.74 -18.43
N TYR A 229 -8.93 -1.16 -17.27
CA TYR A 229 -10.32 -0.88 -16.90
C TYR A 229 -10.53 0.62 -16.73
N ASP A 230 -11.63 1.13 -17.29
CA ASP A 230 -12.04 2.53 -17.09
C ASP A 230 -13.06 2.60 -15.94
N PRO A 231 -12.66 3.08 -14.78
CA PRO A 231 -13.55 3.14 -13.63
C PRO A 231 -14.65 4.23 -13.76
N GLU A 232 -14.52 5.17 -14.70
CA GLU A 232 -15.53 6.19 -14.96
C GLU A 232 -16.65 5.63 -15.83
N ALA A 233 -16.28 4.93 -16.92
CA ALA A 233 -17.23 4.23 -17.78
C ALA A 233 -17.77 2.94 -17.13
N ASP A 234 -17.19 2.49 -16.03
CA ASP A 234 -17.47 1.22 -15.35
C ASP A 234 -17.36 0.00 -16.30
N ALA A 235 -16.36 0.03 -17.20
CA ALA A 235 -16.19 -0.94 -18.26
C ALA A 235 -14.75 -1.02 -18.78
N TYR A 236 -14.43 -2.12 -19.45
CA TYR A 236 -13.23 -2.18 -20.27
C TYR A 236 -13.45 -1.45 -21.60
N PRO A 237 -12.50 -0.61 -22.05
CA PRO A 237 -12.65 0.14 -23.29
C PRO A 237 -12.56 -0.78 -24.53
N SER A 238 -13.17 -0.36 -25.62
CA SER A 238 -13.26 -1.14 -26.87
C SER A 238 -11.90 -1.52 -27.46
N TRP A 239 -10.88 -0.66 -27.33
CA TRP A 239 -9.53 -0.97 -27.81
C TRP A 239 -8.91 -2.18 -27.09
N LEU A 240 -9.25 -2.40 -25.81
CA LEU A 240 -8.79 -3.55 -25.03
C LEU A 240 -9.66 -4.78 -25.30
N MET A 241 -10.99 -4.60 -25.40
CA MET A 241 -11.93 -5.71 -25.67
C MET A 241 -11.77 -6.31 -27.07
N ALA A 242 -11.18 -5.57 -28.02
CA ALA A 242 -10.83 -6.08 -29.35
C ALA A 242 -9.59 -7.01 -29.34
N GLN A 243 -8.87 -7.13 -28.22
CA GLN A 243 -7.66 -7.95 -28.14
C GLN A 243 -7.98 -9.42 -27.89
N PRO A 244 -7.18 -10.37 -28.42
CA PRO A 244 -7.44 -11.80 -28.27
C PRO A 244 -7.35 -12.32 -26.83
N TYR A 245 -6.64 -11.60 -25.96
CA TYR A 245 -6.52 -11.91 -24.53
C TYR A 245 -7.60 -11.26 -23.66
N SER A 246 -8.56 -10.53 -24.25
CA SER A 246 -9.66 -9.88 -23.51
C SER A 246 -10.49 -10.86 -22.69
N ARG A 247 -10.59 -12.13 -23.13
CA ARG A 247 -11.28 -13.21 -22.41
C ARG A 247 -10.66 -13.56 -21.05
N MET A 248 -9.39 -13.17 -20.82
CA MET A 248 -8.67 -13.42 -19.57
C MET A 248 -8.91 -12.35 -18.52
N LEU A 249 -9.54 -11.24 -18.92
CA LEU A 249 -9.76 -10.10 -18.03
C LEU A 249 -10.81 -10.44 -16.97
N PRO A 250 -10.58 -10.04 -15.69
CA PRO A 250 -11.56 -10.28 -14.64
C PRO A 250 -12.83 -9.43 -14.81
N SER A 251 -13.94 -9.90 -14.27
CA SER A 251 -15.09 -9.04 -13.98
C SER A 251 -14.73 -8.09 -12.84
N VAL A 252 -15.14 -6.84 -12.96
CA VAL A 252 -14.71 -5.78 -12.03
C VAL A 252 -15.88 -5.33 -11.18
N MET A 253 -15.62 -5.21 -9.89
CA MET A 253 -16.59 -4.73 -8.88
C MET A 253 -16.00 -3.55 -8.10
N ALA A 254 -16.84 -2.84 -7.35
CA ALA A 254 -16.36 -1.81 -6.43
C ALA A 254 -15.61 -2.44 -5.25
N PRO A 255 -14.51 -1.83 -4.74
CA PRO A 255 -13.85 -2.26 -3.51
C PRO A 255 -14.82 -2.43 -2.34
N GLY A 256 -14.71 -3.56 -1.64
CA GLY A 256 -15.59 -3.94 -0.57
C GLY A 256 -16.96 -4.49 -1.05
N ALA A 257 -17.16 -4.79 -2.33
CA ALA A 257 -18.37 -5.46 -2.79
C ALA A 257 -18.35 -6.95 -2.38
N PRO A 258 -19.45 -7.53 -1.88
CA PRO A 258 -19.51 -8.94 -1.53
C PRO A 258 -19.41 -9.82 -2.78
N ILE A 259 -18.51 -10.82 -2.75
CA ILE A 259 -18.30 -11.77 -3.86
C ILE A 259 -19.09 -13.05 -3.58
N ALA A 260 -18.73 -13.77 -2.52
CA ALA A 260 -19.31 -15.06 -2.15
C ALA A 260 -19.06 -15.40 -0.68
N ALA A 261 -19.71 -16.45 -0.19
CA ALA A 261 -19.38 -17.04 1.09
C ALA A 261 -17.96 -17.63 1.09
N VAL A 262 -17.34 -17.71 2.26
CA VAL A 262 -16.10 -18.47 2.44
C VAL A 262 -16.36 -19.95 2.17
N ARG A 263 -15.40 -20.63 1.55
CA ARG A 263 -15.46 -22.07 1.24
C ARG A 263 -15.60 -22.93 2.50
N ASP A 264 -16.34 -24.02 2.42
CA ASP A 264 -16.65 -24.91 3.56
C ASP A 264 -15.39 -25.51 4.21
N ASP A 265 -14.37 -25.84 3.42
CA ASP A 265 -13.10 -26.37 3.93
C ASP A 265 -12.37 -25.31 4.79
N VAL A 266 -12.35 -24.04 4.35
CA VAL A 266 -11.76 -22.93 5.10
C VAL A 266 -12.59 -22.62 6.35
N LEU A 267 -13.93 -22.57 6.22
CA LEU A 267 -14.83 -22.36 7.36
C LEU A 267 -14.58 -23.39 8.46
N SER A 268 -14.53 -24.67 8.06
CA SER A 268 -14.37 -25.79 9.02
C SER A 268 -12.99 -25.80 9.65
N GLN A 269 -11.94 -25.52 8.85
CA GLN A 269 -10.56 -25.55 9.33
C GLN A 269 -10.26 -24.44 10.35
N TYR A 270 -10.80 -23.23 10.14
CA TYR A 270 -10.51 -22.07 10.97
C TYR A 270 -11.62 -21.72 11.96
N GLY A 271 -12.76 -22.37 11.92
CA GLY A 271 -13.89 -22.09 12.81
C GLY A 271 -14.55 -20.74 12.54
N LEU A 272 -14.62 -20.36 11.25
CA LEU A 272 -15.28 -19.13 10.83
C LEU A 272 -16.81 -19.33 10.80
N SER A 273 -17.56 -18.20 10.83
CA SER A 273 -19.01 -18.21 10.67
C SER A 273 -19.41 -18.68 9.27
N LYS A 274 -20.46 -19.50 9.15
CA LYS A 274 -21.07 -19.86 7.87
C LYS A 274 -21.64 -18.65 7.11
N GLU A 275 -21.92 -17.58 7.84
CA GLU A 275 -22.39 -16.30 7.29
C GLU A 275 -21.24 -15.40 6.82
N CYS A 276 -19.99 -15.82 7.00
CA CYS A 276 -18.83 -15.03 6.61
C CYS A 276 -18.74 -14.87 5.09
N VAL A 277 -18.65 -13.62 4.63
CA VAL A 277 -18.60 -13.24 3.23
C VAL A 277 -17.20 -12.73 2.87
N VAL A 278 -16.70 -13.15 1.72
CA VAL A 278 -15.50 -12.57 1.11
C VAL A 278 -15.92 -11.39 0.22
N CYS A 279 -15.27 -10.26 0.44
CA CYS A 279 -15.51 -9.03 -0.32
C CYS A 279 -14.30 -8.72 -1.20
N THR A 280 -14.51 -8.00 -2.30
CA THR A 280 -13.41 -7.47 -3.14
C THR A 280 -12.45 -6.64 -2.31
N GLY A 281 -11.19 -6.69 -2.70
CA GLY A 281 -10.13 -5.91 -2.09
C GLY A 281 -9.88 -4.56 -2.74
N THR A 282 -8.62 -4.17 -2.69
CA THR A 282 -8.07 -3.00 -3.37
C THR A 282 -6.54 -3.11 -3.42
N THR A 283 -5.84 -2.06 -3.85
CA THR A 283 -4.38 -1.99 -3.73
C THR A 283 -3.94 -1.53 -2.34
N ASP A 284 -2.76 -1.97 -1.89
CA ASP A 284 -2.13 -1.61 -0.60
C ASP A 284 -2.15 -0.09 -0.34
N SER A 285 -1.83 0.69 -1.37
CA SER A 285 -1.76 2.15 -1.26
C SER A 285 -3.14 2.82 -1.13
N ILE A 286 -4.21 2.20 -1.63
CA ILE A 286 -5.58 2.67 -1.45
C ILE A 286 -6.09 2.22 -0.08
N ALA A 287 -5.81 1.00 0.33
CA ALA A 287 -6.14 0.51 1.67
C ALA A 287 -5.49 1.37 2.76
N ALA A 288 -4.20 1.74 2.61
CA ALA A 288 -3.52 2.66 3.52
C ALA A 288 -4.18 4.06 3.55
N PHE A 289 -4.69 4.56 2.42
CA PHE A 289 -5.47 5.80 2.40
C PHE A 289 -6.79 5.64 3.17
N LEU A 290 -7.54 4.57 2.92
CA LEU A 290 -8.80 4.28 3.61
C LEU A 290 -8.62 4.17 5.12
N ALA A 291 -7.47 3.63 5.58
CA ALA A 291 -7.15 3.50 7.00
C ALA A 291 -7.17 4.85 7.73
N ALA A 292 -6.80 5.94 7.08
CA ALA A 292 -6.85 7.27 7.67
C ALA A 292 -8.29 7.79 7.94
N ARG A 293 -9.32 7.06 7.47
CA ARG A 293 -10.74 7.39 7.62
C ARG A 293 -11.09 8.81 7.14
N THR A 294 -10.36 9.28 6.15
CA THR A 294 -10.64 10.57 5.51
C THR A 294 -11.80 10.40 4.54
N ALA A 295 -12.83 11.19 4.69
CA ALA A 295 -14.01 11.13 3.84
C ALA A 295 -14.37 12.51 3.29
N GLY A 296 -14.80 12.55 2.03
CA GLY A 296 -15.29 13.75 1.35
C GLY A 296 -14.24 14.54 0.59
N PRO A 297 -14.67 15.26 -0.45
CA PRO A 297 -13.82 16.11 -1.26
C PRO A 297 -13.07 17.16 -0.42
N GLY A 298 -11.85 17.52 -0.84
CA GLY A 298 -10.97 18.43 -0.12
C GLY A 298 -10.17 17.79 1.03
N ARG A 299 -10.46 16.54 1.40
CA ARG A 299 -9.68 15.80 2.41
C ARG A 299 -8.52 15.09 1.74
N ALA A 300 -7.34 15.18 2.35
CA ALA A 300 -6.12 14.61 1.77
C ALA A 300 -5.30 13.81 2.80
N VAL A 301 -4.52 12.88 2.29
CA VAL A 301 -3.46 12.20 3.05
C VAL A 301 -2.12 12.50 2.39
N THR A 302 -1.19 13.07 3.16
CA THR A 302 0.22 13.14 2.77
C THR A 302 1.00 12.04 3.48
N SER A 303 1.61 11.16 2.71
CA SER A 303 2.57 10.18 3.23
C SER A 303 3.98 10.77 3.23
N LEU A 304 4.53 10.97 4.43
CA LEU A 304 5.91 11.40 4.66
C LEU A 304 6.78 10.19 5.00
N GLY A 305 7.03 9.37 4.00
CA GLY A 305 7.91 8.21 4.05
C GLY A 305 9.31 8.53 3.53
N SER A 306 9.94 7.59 2.82
CA SER A 306 11.19 7.85 2.09
C SER A 306 11.00 8.90 1.01
N THR A 307 9.83 8.95 0.39
CA THR A 307 9.36 9.96 -0.55
C THR A 307 8.12 10.65 0.02
N LEU A 308 7.76 11.79 -0.55
CA LEU A 308 6.53 12.52 -0.26
C LEU A 308 5.48 12.11 -1.30
N ALA A 309 4.36 11.53 -0.85
CA ALA A 309 3.23 11.22 -1.73
C ALA A 309 1.96 11.90 -1.19
N VAL A 310 1.22 12.55 -2.08
CA VAL A 310 -0.05 13.20 -1.76
C VAL A 310 -1.20 12.44 -2.40
N LYS A 311 -2.30 12.31 -1.68
CA LYS A 311 -3.56 11.75 -2.15
C LYS A 311 -4.70 12.64 -1.66
N LEU A 312 -5.52 13.12 -2.58
CA LEU A 312 -6.59 14.08 -2.35
C LEU A 312 -7.92 13.51 -2.85
N VAL A 313 -8.95 13.53 -2.01
CA VAL A 313 -10.32 13.24 -2.46
C VAL A 313 -10.84 14.41 -3.27
N SER A 314 -11.26 14.13 -4.50
CA SER A 314 -11.72 15.10 -5.48
C SER A 314 -13.06 14.70 -6.07
N GLU A 315 -13.90 15.68 -6.36
CA GLU A 315 -15.14 15.47 -7.14
C GLU A 315 -14.85 15.16 -8.61
N ALA A 316 -13.76 15.73 -9.13
CA ALA A 316 -13.34 15.54 -10.51
C ALA A 316 -12.20 14.54 -10.63
N ARG A 317 -12.25 13.71 -11.67
CA ARG A 317 -11.13 12.88 -12.12
C ARG A 317 -10.04 13.77 -12.73
N VAL A 318 -8.79 13.50 -12.37
CA VAL A 318 -7.61 14.20 -12.89
C VAL A 318 -6.53 13.20 -13.23
N ASP A 319 -6.15 13.13 -14.49
CA ASP A 319 -5.04 12.31 -14.97
C ASP A 319 -4.10 13.19 -15.79
N ASP A 320 -2.79 13.19 -15.44
CA ASP A 320 -1.76 13.90 -16.19
C ASP A 320 -0.44 13.13 -16.12
N ALA A 321 -0.12 12.46 -17.22
CA ALA A 321 1.07 11.62 -17.33
C ALA A 321 2.39 12.42 -17.21
N ARG A 322 2.40 13.72 -17.55
CA ARG A 322 3.59 14.58 -17.43
C ARG A 322 4.11 14.63 -16.00
N PHE A 323 3.21 14.60 -15.04
CA PHE A 323 3.51 14.67 -13.60
C PHE A 323 3.30 13.34 -12.87
N GLY A 324 2.95 12.27 -13.61
CA GLY A 324 2.59 10.99 -13.02
C GLY A 324 1.35 11.06 -12.12
N VAL A 325 0.47 12.02 -12.39
CA VAL A 325 -0.83 12.18 -11.71
C VAL A 325 -1.86 11.27 -12.37
N TYR A 326 -2.54 10.47 -11.59
CA TYR A 326 -3.68 9.67 -12.03
C TYR A 326 -4.64 9.44 -10.87
N SER A 327 -5.91 9.20 -11.25
CA SER A 327 -7.01 9.06 -10.31
C SER A 327 -7.41 7.61 -10.11
N HIS A 328 -7.68 7.26 -8.86
CA HIS A 328 -8.38 6.03 -8.51
C HIS A 328 -9.83 6.39 -8.18
N ARG A 329 -10.77 5.53 -8.53
CA ARG A 329 -12.16 5.70 -8.10
C ARG A 329 -12.29 5.41 -6.61
N LEU A 330 -13.04 6.26 -5.90
CA LEU A 330 -13.36 6.13 -4.49
C LEU A 330 -14.87 6.33 -4.32
N ASP A 331 -15.66 5.28 -4.54
CA ASP A 331 -17.12 5.31 -4.64
C ASP A 331 -17.61 6.35 -5.67
N ASP A 332 -18.24 7.44 -5.22
CA ASP A 332 -18.75 8.52 -6.05
C ASP A 332 -17.75 9.67 -6.26
N ALA A 333 -16.53 9.53 -5.73
CA ALA A 333 -15.47 10.51 -5.81
C ALA A 333 -14.20 9.90 -6.44
N TRP A 334 -13.15 10.71 -6.54
CA TRP A 334 -11.86 10.32 -7.08
C TRP A 334 -10.75 10.56 -6.05
N LEU A 335 -9.81 9.66 -6.00
CA LEU A 335 -8.58 9.81 -5.24
C LEU A 335 -7.46 10.20 -6.20
N VAL A 336 -7.18 11.48 -6.27
CA VAL A 336 -6.15 12.07 -7.13
C VAL A 336 -4.84 12.12 -6.38
N GLY A 337 -3.75 11.71 -7.00
CA GLY A 337 -2.46 11.70 -6.30
C GLY A 337 -1.26 11.92 -7.19
N GLY A 338 -0.17 12.33 -6.53
CA GLY A 338 1.16 12.46 -7.10
C GLY A 338 2.23 12.15 -6.07
N ALA A 339 3.44 11.88 -6.52
CA ALA A 339 4.53 11.52 -5.64
C ALA A 339 5.84 12.20 -6.07
N SER A 340 6.39 13.02 -5.16
CA SER A 340 7.70 13.65 -5.29
C SER A 340 8.82 12.69 -4.85
N ASN A 341 10.00 12.88 -5.41
CA ASN A 341 11.20 12.18 -4.99
C ASN A 341 11.82 12.75 -3.70
N THR A 342 11.39 13.94 -3.25
CA THR A 342 11.76 14.48 -1.93
C THR A 342 11.15 13.67 -0.79
N GLY A 343 11.62 13.85 0.43
CA GLY A 343 11.06 13.21 1.63
C GLY A 343 12.11 12.74 2.62
N GLY A 344 11.73 11.77 3.46
CA GLY A 344 12.58 11.24 4.53
C GLY A 344 13.91 10.63 4.09
N ALA A 345 14.02 10.19 2.83
CA ALA A 345 15.28 9.69 2.31
C ALA A 345 16.39 10.74 2.31
N VAL A 346 16.06 12.00 1.99
CA VAL A 346 17.00 13.13 2.06
C VAL A 346 17.42 13.40 3.49
N LEU A 347 16.45 13.42 4.42
CA LEU A 347 16.73 13.64 5.82
C LEU A 347 17.72 12.61 6.38
N ARG A 348 17.54 11.32 6.05
CA ARG A 348 18.44 10.24 6.47
C ARG A 348 19.83 10.27 5.83
N GLN A 349 20.01 10.96 4.70
CA GLN A 349 21.33 11.21 4.12
C GLN A 349 22.12 12.29 4.87
N LEU A 350 21.42 13.18 5.56
CA LEU A 350 22.00 14.37 6.20
C LEU A 350 22.09 14.24 7.72
N PHE A 351 21.16 13.51 8.33
CA PHE A 351 21.00 13.40 9.79
C PHE A 351 20.66 11.96 10.21
N THR A 352 21.10 11.58 11.40
CA THR A 352 20.59 10.38 12.07
C THR A 352 19.21 10.64 12.68
N ASP A 353 18.47 9.59 13.01
CA ASP A 353 17.16 9.72 13.66
C ASP A 353 17.25 10.48 14.99
N ASP A 354 18.30 10.24 15.79
CA ASP A 354 18.55 10.96 17.06
C ASP A 354 18.81 12.45 16.80
N GLN A 355 19.62 12.79 15.78
CA GLN A 355 19.85 14.18 15.40
C GLN A 355 18.56 14.88 14.97
N LEU A 356 17.71 14.20 14.19
CA LEU A 356 16.42 14.77 13.80
C LEU A 356 15.54 15.11 15.01
N VAL A 357 15.52 14.22 16.03
CA VAL A 357 14.77 14.47 17.28
C VAL A 357 15.34 15.66 18.06
N VAL A 358 16.66 15.71 18.22
CA VAL A 358 17.31 16.77 19.02
C VAL A 358 17.19 18.10 18.33
N LEU A 359 17.60 18.20 17.06
CA LEU A 359 17.60 19.46 16.29
C LEU A 359 16.18 20.03 16.08
N SER A 360 15.18 19.16 15.95
CA SER A 360 13.79 19.63 15.81
C SER A 360 13.28 20.41 17.03
N ARG A 361 13.84 20.18 18.22
CA ARG A 361 13.45 20.92 19.44
C ARG A 361 13.80 22.40 19.37
N ASP A 362 14.91 22.71 18.69
CA ASP A 362 15.46 24.05 18.58
C ASP A 362 14.81 24.87 17.43
N ILE A 363 13.94 24.22 16.63
CA ILE A 363 13.21 24.90 15.54
C ILE A 363 12.01 25.68 16.11
N ASP A 364 11.91 26.97 15.74
CA ASP A 364 10.68 27.72 15.89
C ASP A 364 9.76 27.48 14.67
N PRO A 365 8.69 26.67 14.78
CA PRO A 365 7.85 26.34 13.64
C PRO A 365 6.95 27.51 13.18
N ALA A 366 6.80 28.57 14.01
CA ALA A 366 6.04 29.76 13.66
C ALA A 366 6.83 30.70 12.75
N ALA A 367 8.16 30.70 12.85
CA ALA A 367 9.04 31.46 11.99
C ALA A 367 9.21 30.81 10.62
N ALA A 368 9.17 31.59 9.55
CA ALA A 368 9.51 31.12 8.22
C ALA A 368 11.02 31.02 8.03
N SER A 369 11.52 29.91 7.51
CA SER A 369 12.92 29.81 7.14
C SER A 369 13.19 30.64 5.87
N PRO A 370 14.27 31.48 5.86
CA PRO A 370 14.68 32.20 4.68
C PRO A 370 15.37 31.32 3.63
N LEU A 371 15.68 30.06 3.99
CA LEU A 371 16.38 29.13 3.13
C LEU A 371 15.40 28.54 2.11
N ASP A 372 15.83 28.53 0.84
CA ASP A 372 15.06 27.98 -0.27
C ASP A 372 15.81 26.82 -0.91
N TYR A 373 15.45 25.60 -0.50
CA TYR A 373 16.04 24.37 -1.00
C TYR A 373 15.09 23.62 -1.95
N TYR A 374 15.66 22.68 -2.70
CA TYR A 374 14.92 21.58 -3.33
C TYR A 374 15.60 20.27 -2.94
N PRO A 375 15.21 19.68 -1.79
CA PRO A 375 15.92 18.55 -1.21
C PRO A 375 15.53 17.25 -1.90
N LEU A 376 16.41 16.79 -2.81
CA LEU A 376 16.27 15.50 -3.49
C LEU A 376 17.38 14.54 -3.05
N PRO A 377 17.12 13.22 -2.95
CA PRO A 377 18.15 12.23 -2.60
C PRO A 377 19.14 12.00 -3.74
N ARG A 378 18.74 12.32 -4.96
CA ARG A 378 19.51 12.23 -6.21
C ARG A 378 18.87 13.12 -7.27
N LYS A 379 19.54 13.27 -8.42
CA LYS A 379 19.02 13.97 -9.61
C LYS A 379 17.68 13.37 -10.06
N GLY A 380 16.76 14.24 -10.44
CA GLY A 380 15.48 13.95 -11.03
C GLY A 380 14.29 14.15 -10.07
N GLU A 381 13.29 14.85 -10.57
CA GLU A 381 11.98 15.04 -9.92
C GLU A 381 10.86 14.68 -10.91
N ARG A 382 9.75 14.16 -10.41
CA ARG A 382 8.57 13.75 -11.18
C ARG A 382 7.31 14.53 -10.84
N PHE A 383 7.18 15.01 -9.60
CA PHE A 383 6.02 15.72 -9.09
C PHE A 383 6.44 16.62 -7.92
N PRO A 384 5.99 17.85 -7.81
CA PRO A 384 5.09 18.61 -8.70
C PRO A 384 5.81 19.27 -9.90
N VAL A 385 7.03 18.91 -10.15
CA VAL A 385 7.83 19.37 -11.29
C VAL A 385 8.33 18.14 -12.05
N SER A 386 7.97 18.05 -13.32
CA SER A 386 8.46 16.96 -14.18
C SER A 386 9.80 17.36 -14.80
N ASP A 387 10.88 17.10 -14.08
CA ASP A 387 12.25 17.40 -14.52
C ASP A 387 13.21 16.25 -14.14
N PRO A 388 13.50 15.32 -15.07
CA PRO A 388 14.41 14.20 -14.81
C PRO A 388 15.85 14.63 -14.56
N ASP A 389 16.21 15.88 -14.91
CA ASP A 389 17.54 16.44 -14.78
C ASP A 389 17.70 17.38 -13.57
N MET A 390 16.64 17.62 -12.80
CA MET A 390 16.68 18.49 -11.63
C MET A 390 17.72 18.02 -10.61
N ALA A 391 18.72 18.86 -10.36
CA ALA A 391 19.73 18.60 -9.35
C ALA A 391 19.21 18.93 -7.93
N PRO A 392 19.64 18.19 -6.90
CA PRO A 392 19.41 18.60 -5.51
C PRO A 392 19.94 20.00 -5.24
N ARG A 393 19.16 20.85 -4.57
CA ARG A 393 19.58 22.19 -4.14
C ARG A 393 19.50 22.26 -2.62
N LEU A 394 20.68 22.22 -1.97
CA LEU A 394 20.85 22.19 -0.51
C LEU A 394 21.85 23.24 0.00
N GLN A 395 22.08 24.28 -0.80
CA GLN A 395 22.97 25.40 -0.48
C GLN A 395 22.20 26.72 -0.49
N PRO A 396 22.61 27.72 0.34
CA PRO A 396 23.76 27.68 1.26
C PRO A 396 23.49 26.82 2.50
N ARG A 397 24.53 26.20 3.08
CA ARG A 397 24.43 25.53 4.37
C ARG A 397 24.76 26.51 5.48
N PRO A 398 23.85 26.83 6.42
CA PRO A 398 24.15 27.67 7.59
C PRO A 398 25.07 26.93 8.57
N GLU A 399 25.66 27.66 9.52
CA GLU A 399 26.49 27.10 10.58
C GLU A 399 25.68 26.23 11.54
N SER A 400 24.41 26.60 11.80
CA SER A 400 23.52 25.89 12.68
C SER A 400 22.83 24.73 11.94
N ASP A 401 23.05 23.51 12.44
CA ASP A 401 22.35 22.32 11.93
C ASP A 401 20.82 22.38 12.16
N ALA A 402 20.36 23.07 13.21
CA ALA A 402 18.93 23.29 13.45
C ALA A 402 18.33 24.22 12.40
N GLU A 403 19.01 25.31 12.02
CA GLU A 403 18.58 26.19 10.93
C GLU A 403 18.58 25.44 9.59
N TYR A 404 19.59 24.60 9.36
CA TYR A 404 19.67 23.78 8.14
C TYR A 404 18.51 22.80 8.06
N LEU A 405 18.22 22.08 9.15
CA LEU A 405 17.08 21.17 9.22
C LEU A 405 15.76 21.93 9.02
N HIS A 406 15.59 23.09 9.67
CA HIS A 406 14.40 23.93 9.50
C HIS A 406 14.18 24.28 8.02
N GLY A 407 15.23 24.76 7.34
CA GLY A 407 15.17 25.07 5.91
C GLY A 407 14.75 23.89 5.03
N ILE A 408 15.23 22.68 5.34
CA ILE A 408 14.87 21.48 4.60
C ILE A 408 13.41 21.09 4.87
N LEU A 409 12.97 21.05 6.13
CA LEU A 409 11.59 20.71 6.50
C LEU A 409 10.59 21.68 5.89
N GLU A 410 10.88 22.96 5.91
CA GLU A 410 10.04 24.00 5.28
C GLU A 410 10.03 23.91 3.76
N SER A 411 11.18 23.62 3.14
CA SER A 411 11.24 23.44 1.69
C SER A 411 10.44 22.23 1.23
N ILE A 412 10.45 21.11 1.98
CA ILE A 412 9.58 19.95 1.69
C ILE A 412 8.11 20.35 1.84
N ALA A 413 7.75 21.15 2.86
CA ALA A 413 6.38 21.66 3.01
C ALA A 413 5.95 22.56 1.83
N ARG A 414 6.85 23.39 1.31
CA ARG A 414 6.60 24.21 0.10
C ARG A 414 6.40 23.34 -1.15
N ILE A 415 7.17 22.26 -1.29
CA ILE A 415 6.99 21.29 -2.38
C ILE A 415 5.63 20.59 -2.25
N GLU A 416 5.22 20.22 -1.06
CA GLU A 416 3.89 19.66 -0.79
C GLU A 416 2.77 20.64 -1.17
N ALA A 417 2.87 21.90 -0.73
CA ALA A 417 1.91 22.96 -1.06
C ALA A 417 1.82 23.18 -2.59
N LYS A 418 2.98 23.18 -3.27
CA LYS A 418 3.04 23.24 -4.74
C LYS A 418 2.36 22.04 -5.38
N GLY A 419 2.51 20.84 -4.78
CA GLY A 419 1.83 19.62 -5.22
C GLY A 419 0.31 19.77 -5.18
N TYR A 420 -0.25 20.21 -4.06
CA TYR A 420 -1.69 20.45 -3.95
C TYR A 420 -2.18 21.58 -4.87
N SER A 421 -1.37 22.63 -5.06
CA SER A 421 -1.69 23.70 -6.02
C SER A 421 -1.75 23.17 -7.45
N LEU A 422 -0.79 22.33 -7.84
CA LEU A 422 -0.78 21.70 -9.16
C LEU A 422 -2.02 20.80 -9.36
N LEU A 423 -2.40 19.98 -8.37
CA LEU A 423 -3.60 19.16 -8.48
C LEU A 423 -4.84 20.00 -8.71
N ARG A 424 -4.97 21.13 -7.99
CA ARG A 424 -6.08 22.08 -8.19
C ARG A 424 -6.03 22.73 -9.56
N GLU A 425 -4.87 23.14 -10.06
CA GLU A 425 -4.67 23.73 -11.41
C GLU A 425 -5.06 22.73 -12.50
N LEU A 426 -4.84 21.43 -12.27
CA LEU A 426 -5.27 20.37 -13.17
C LEU A 426 -6.76 20.02 -13.06
N GLY A 427 -7.50 20.65 -12.15
CA GLY A 427 -8.96 20.50 -12.00
C GLY A 427 -9.44 19.71 -10.78
N ALA A 428 -8.55 19.26 -9.91
CA ALA A 428 -8.96 18.60 -8.67
C ALA A 428 -9.61 19.59 -7.68
N THR A 429 -10.44 19.07 -6.79
CA THR A 429 -10.97 19.82 -5.65
C THR A 429 -9.83 20.42 -4.84
N ALA A 430 -10.00 21.65 -4.34
CA ALA A 430 -9.01 22.27 -3.49
C ALA A 430 -8.82 21.50 -2.17
N VAL A 431 -7.58 21.39 -1.68
CA VAL A 431 -7.33 20.78 -0.37
C VAL A 431 -7.86 21.68 0.74
N GLU A 432 -8.55 21.09 1.72
CA GLU A 432 -9.14 21.76 2.89
C GLU A 432 -8.54 21.26 4.20
N GLU A 433 -8.10 20.02 4.25
CA GLU A 433 -7.47 19.40 5.42
C GLU A 433 -6.55 18.26 4.99
N VAL A 434 -5.39 18.16 5.66
CA VAL A 434 -4.37 17.14 5.37
C VAL A 434 -4.15 16.24 6.59
N PHE A 435 -4.26 14.95 6.38
CA PHE A 435 -3.84 13.92 7.33
C PHE A 435 -2.45 13.41 6.97
N THR A 436 -1.58 13.24 7.95
CA THR A 436 -0.20 12.83 7.73
C THR A 436 0.00 11.37 8.12
N ALA A 437 0.51 10.59 7.18
CA ALA A 437 0.97 9.22 7.39
C ALA A 437 2.50 9.12 7.27
N GLY A 438 3.08 8.01 7.73
CA GLY A 438 4.51 7.75 7.65
C GLY A 438 5.33 8.36 8.80
N GLY A 439 6.65 8.14 8.76
CA GLY A 439 7.56 8.52 9.86
C GLY A 439 7.60 10.01 10.16
N GLY A 440 7.43 10.86 9.13
CA GLY A 440 7.39 12.32 9.29
C GLY A 440 6.23 12.84 10.15
N ALA A 441 5.16 12.06 10.30
CA ALA A 441 4.01 12.38 11.16
C ALA A 441 4.36 12.44 12.67
N GLN A 442 5.53 11.94 13.07
CA GLN A 442 5.99 11.97 14.45
C GLN A 442 6.63 13.32 14.84
N ASN A 443 6.96 14.17 13.88
CA ASN A 443 7.59 15.47 14.11
C ASN A 443 6.53 16.57 14.19
N GLU A 444 6.12 16.94 15.42
CA GLU A 444 5.11 17.97 15.67
C GLU A 444 5.53 19.34 15.14
N LYS A 445 6.84 19.69 15.21
CA LYS A 445 7.34 20.95 14.64
C LYS A 445 7.13 20.99 13.14
N TRP A 446 7.40 19.87 12.44
CA TRP A 446 7.15 19.78 11.01
C TRP A 446 5.66 19.85 10.67
N THR A 447 4.80 19.26 11.49
CA THR A 447 3.35 19.38 11.35
C THR A 447 2.91 20.84 11.39
N THR A 448 3.40 21.62 12.37
CA THR A 448 3.10 23.06 12.49
C THR A 448 3.65 23.89 11.32
N ILE A 449 4.88 23.61 10.87
CA ILE A 449 5.46 24.24 9.67
C ILE A 449 4.56 23.98 8.45
N ARG A 450 4.14 22.74 8.24
CA ARG A 450 3.28 22.35 7.13
C ARG A 450 1.92 23.03 7.19
N GLU A 451 1.29 23.07 8.37
CA GLU A 451 0.02 23.77 8.57
C GLU A 451 0.13 25.25 8.18
N ARG A 452 1.20 25.93 8.59
CA ARG A 452 1.49 27.33 8.22
C ARG A 452 1.72 27.49 6.71
N VAL A 453 2.49 26.59 6.08
CA VAL A 453 2.87 26.67 4.66
C VAL A 453 1.70 26.30 3.74
N LEU A 454 0.91 25.30 4.10
CA LEU A 454 -0.25 24.87 3.32
C LEU A 454 -1.47 25.79 3.52
N GLY A 455 -1.56 26.45 4.67
CA GLY A 455 -2.69 27.31 5.02
C GLY A 455 -3.99 26.54 5.32
N VAL A 456 -3.89 25.24 5.59
CA VAL A 456 -5.01 24.34 5.96
C VAL A 456 -4.62 23.50 7.18
N PRO A 457 -5.58 22.99 7.97
CA PRO A 457 -5.28 22.10 9.09
C PRO A 457 -4.49 20.87 8.67
N VAL A 458 -3.42 20.57 9.42
CA VAL A 458 -2.59 19.37 9.23
C VAL A 458 -2.63 18.53 10.50
N ARG A 459 -3.09 17.29 10.37
CA ARG A 459 -3.24 16.36 11.50
C ARG A 459 -2.46 15.08 11.25
N LYS A 460 -2.09 14.39 12.31
CA LYS A 460 -1.60 13.02 12.23
C LYS A 460 -2.78 12.08 12.00
N ALA A 461 -2.64 11.17 11.04
CA ALA A 461 -3.62 10.10 10.85
C ALA A 461 -3.57 9.14 12.06
N GLU A 462 -4.74 8.77 12.60
CA GLU A 462 -4.83 7.85 13.72
C GLU A 462 -4.46 6.42 13.31
N GLN A 463 -4.85 6.03 12.09
CA GLN A 463 -4.55 4.74 11.49
C GLN A 463 -3.91 4.94 10.12
N THR A 464 -2.92 4.11 9.80
CA THR A 464 -2.17 4.17 8.54
C THR A 464 -1.87 2.78 7.98
N GLU A 465 -2.22 1.72 8.70
CA GLU A 465 -1.96 0.33 8.28
C GLU A 465 -3.00 -0.12 7.25
N ALA A 466 -2.54 -0.60 6.10
CA ALA A 466 -3.39 -1.03 4.99
C ALA A 466 -4.38 -2.13 5.41
N ALA A 467 -3.98 -3.06 6.28
CA ALA A 467 -4.86 -4.08 6.82
C ALA A 467 -6.12 -3.49 7.51
N TYR A 468 -5.98 -2.34 8.18
CA TYR A 468 -7.13 -1.63 8.75
C TYR A 468 -8.04 -1.07 7.65
N GLY A 469 -7.47 -0.53 6.58
CA GLY A 469 -8.23 -0.08 5.40
C GLY A 469 -8.97 -1.24 4.72
N ALA A 470 -8.35 -2.40 4.57
CA ALA A 470 -9.01 -3.61 4.08
C ALA A 470 -10.14 -4.06 5.03
N ALA A 471 -9.97 -3.94 6.35
CA ALA A 471 -11.03 -4.23 7.32
C ALA A 471 -12.24 -3.28 7.18
N LEU A 472 -12.02 -2.00 6.85
CA LEU A 472 -13.08 -1.06 6.52
C LEU A 472 -13.83 -1.46 5.23
N LEU A 473 -13.14 -2.04 4.23
CA LEU A 473 -13.79 -2.60 3.04
C LEU A 473 -14.62 -3.84 3.39
N ALA A 474 -14.14 -4.71 4.26
CA ALA A 474 -14.91 -5.84 4.78
C ALA A 474 -16.18 -5.38 5.50
N LEU A 475 -16.09 -4.35 6.36
CA LEU A 475 -17.24 -3.73 7.03
C LEU A 475 -18.26 -3.19 6.01
N LYS A 476 -17.79 -2.44 5.01
CA LYS A 476 -18.64 -1.90 3.94
C LYS A 476 -19.40 -3.00 3.18
N GLY A 477 -18.75 -4.13 2.91
CA GLY A 477 -19.37 -5.28 2.23
C GLY A 477 -20.46 -5.95 3.05
N ALA A 478 -20.27 -6.08 4.37
CA ALA A 478 -21.28 -6.59 5.26
C ALA A 478 -22.54 -5.69 5.30
N ASP A 479 -22.38 -4.37 5.27
CA ASP A 479 -23.49 -3.42 5.27
C ASP A 479 -24.28 -3.46 3.94
N ARG A 480 -23.60 -3.62 2.80
CA ARG A 480 -24.25 -3.79 1.48
C ARG A 480 -25.09 -5.06 1.41
N ARG A 481 -24.63 -6.16 2.02
CA ARG A 481 -25.41 -7.41 2.10
C ARG A 481 -26.70 -7.23 2.89
N VAL A 482 -26.65 -6.53 4.00
CA VAL A 482 -27.83 -6.25 4.84
C VAL A 482 -28.85 -5.41 4.07
N GLY A 483 -28.40 -4.38 3.34
CA GLY A 483 -29.26 -3.55 2.50
C GLY A 483 -29.93 -4.32 1.35
N ALA A 484 -29.25 -5.29 0.75
CA ALA A 484 -29.78 -6.13 -0.33
C ALA A 484 -30.81 -7.17 0.14
N ILE A 485 -30.79 -7.55 1.41
CA ILE A 485 -31.79 -8.48 2.00
C ILE A 485 -33.04 -7.71 2.47
N ALA A 486 -32.90 -6.41 2.76
CA ALA A 486 -34.00 -5.56 3.24
C ALA A 486 -34.79 -4.86 2.11
N SER A 487 -34.31 -4.94 0.86
CA SER A 487 -34.97 -4.42 -0.35
C SER A 487 -35.67 -5.53 -1.13
#